data_b1683bcfbcb758ed1961e5dfaea45418
#
_entry.id   b1683bcfbcb758ed1961e5dfaea45418
#
_cell.length_a   1.000
_cell.length_b   1.000
_cell.length_c   1.000
_cell.angle_alpha   90.00
_cell.angle_beta   90.00
_cell.angle_gamma   90.00
#
_symmetry.space_group_name_H-M   'P 1'
#
loop_
_entity.id
_entity.type
_entity.pdbx_description
1 polymer ?
#
loop_
_entity_poly.entity_id
_entity_poly.type
_entity_poly.pdbx_seq_one_letter_code
_entity_poly.pdbx_strand_id
1 'polypeptide(L)'
;KTNKQKVFKYRVGGAIVWDSEIQDEWEETLTKSKFLNDEFQIIETMKIENGEILYQNEHFERMQKTAKHFCFKFEKPTIPIQKANCMLRVLLKKDGKFDFEYKNMVSKNQSKKIAISPIVQDSKNEFLYYKTTYRPYFYDSFQRIKNGEIFDEIFFNEKGELTEGSRSNIVLQ
;
A
#
# COMPACT_ATOMS: atom_id res chain seq x y z
N LYS A 1 -36.64 7.22 4.09
CA LYS A 1 -35.66 6.30 3.45
C LYS A 1 -34.82 5.71 4.54
N THR A 2 -35.08 4.44 4.89
CA THR A 2 -34.37 3.69 5.92
C THR A 2 -32.96 3.38 5.42
N ASN A 3 -31.98 3.94 6.09
CA ASN A 3 -30.56 3.62 5.90
C ASN A 3 -30.34 2.17 6.37
N LYS A 4 -30.38 1.21 5.47
CA LYS A 4 -30.00 -0.17 5.80
C LYS A 4 -28.50 -0.21 6.00
N GLN A 5 -28.09 -0.24 7.26
CA GLN A 5 -26.69 -0.47 7.66
C GLN A 5 -26.29 -1.87 7.16
N LYS A 6 -25.39 -1.97 6.19
CA LYS A 6 -24.84 -3.26 5.76
C LYS A 6 -23.87 -3.73 6.84
N VAL A 7 -24.22 -4.82 7.51
CA VAL A 7 -23.32 -5.48 8.48
C VAL A 7 -22.55 -6.55 7.72
N PHE A 8 -21.23 -6.41 7.69
CA PHE A 8 -20.31 -7.42 7.19
C PHE A 8 -19.76 -8.22 8.38
N LYS A 9 -19.83 -9.55 8.31
CA LYS A 9 -19.17 -10.44 9.28
C LYS A 9 -17.91 -10.97 8.63
N TYR A 10 -16.77 -10.60 9.16
CA TYR A 10 -15.48 -11.12 8.75
C TYR A 10 -14.92 -12.02 9.83
N ARG A 11 -14.37 -13.18 9.45
CA ARG A 11 -13.71 -14.09 10.37
C ARG A 11 -12.22 -13.98 10.14
N VAL A 12 -11.47 -13.57 11.17
CA VAL A 12 -10.01 -13.57 11.19
C VAL A 12 -9.59 -14.71 12.11
N GLY A 13 -8.68 -15.55 11.65
CA GLY A 13 -8.11 -16.63 12.45
C GLY A 13 -6.72 -16.98 11.96
N GLY A 14 -5.88 -17.44 12.87
CA GLY A 14 -4.59 -18.08 12.59
C GLY A 14 -4.69 -19.58 12.89
N ALA A 15 -3.79 -20.37 12.31
CA ALA A 15 -3.63 -21.78 12.69
C ALA A 15 -2.62 -21.84 13.85
N ILE A 16 -3.06 -22.25 15.02
CA ILE A 16 -2.16 -22.51 16.16
C ILE A 16 -1.43 -23.82 15.88
N VAL A 17 -0.12 -23.76 15.74
CA VAL A 17 0.76 -24.94 15.67
C VAL A 17 1.48 -25.10 17.02
N TRP A 18 2.05 -26.30 17.28
CA TRP A 18 2.66 -26.66 18.58
C TRP A 18 3.73 -25.68 19.08
N ASP A 19 4.39 -24.97 18.17
CA ASP A 19 5.48 -24.03 18.46
C ASP A 19 5.07 -22.55 18.40
N SER A 20 3.76 -22.26 18.25
CA SER A 20 3.25 -20.88 18.22
C SER A 20 3.17 -20.29 19.62
N GLU A 21 3.74 -19.10 19.81
CA GLU A 21 3.50 -18.30 21.00
C GLU A 21 2.15 -17.59 20.89
N ILE A 22 1.33 -17.67 21.94
CA ILE A 22 -0.03 -17.09 21.97
C ILE A 22 0.00 -15.59 21.67
N GLN A 23 1.06 -14.91 22.08
CA GLN A 23 1.25 -13.48 21.89
C GLN A 23 1.47 -13.15 20.39
N ASP A 24 2.31 -13.93 19.72
CA ASP A 24 2.63 -13.73 18.30
C ASP A 24 1.42 -13.98 17.40
N GLU A 25 0.65 -15.03 17.68
CA GLU A 25 -0.62 -15.36 16.99
C GLU A 25 -1.68 -14.25 17.19
N TRP A 26 -1.72 -13.69 18.40
CA TRP A 26 -2.62 -12.58 18.69
C TRP A 26 -2.22 -11.31 17.94
N GLU A 27 -0.94 -10.98 17.89
CA GLU A 27 -0.42 -9.84 17.13
C GLU A 27 -0.62 -10.01 15.62
N GLU A 28 -0.45 -11.23 15.11
CA GLU A 28 -0.77 -11.57 13.72
C GLU A 28 -2.27 -11.40 13.44
N THR A 29 -3.13 -11.87 14.34
CA THR A 29 -4.59 -11.73 14.22
C THR A 29 -4.99 -10.25 14.26
N LEU A 30 -4.41 -9.45 15.16
CA LEU A 30 -4.63 -8.00 15.21
C LEU A 30 -4.14 -7.33 13.94
N THR A 31 -3.01 -7.74 13.41
CA THR A 31 -2.47 -7.20 12.15
C THR A 31 -3.38 -7.53 10.97
N LYS A 32 -3.88 -8.75 10.90
CA LYS A 32 -4.88 -9.18 9.90
C LYS A 32 -6.23 -8.46 10.04
N SER A 33 -6.58 -7.99 11.23
CA SER A 33 -7.84 -7.28 11.49
C SER A 33 -7.74 -5.74 11.37
N LYS A 34 -6.55 -5.20 11.21
CA LYS A 34 -6.34 -3.73 11.13
C LYS A 34 -7.16 -3.06 10.05
N PHE A 35 -7.41 -3.73 8.92
CA PHE A 35 -8.26 -3.19 7.87
C PHE A 35 -9.75 -3.05 8.30
N LEU A 36 -10.22 -3.84 9.29
CA LEU A 36 -11.58 -3.75 9.80
C LEU A 36 -11.78 -2.53 10.70
N ASN A 37 -10.71 -2.02 11.31
CA ASN A 37 -10.75 -0.89 12.23
C ASN A 37 -10.51 0.46 11.54
N ASP A 38 -10.66 0.56 10.22
CA ASP A 38 -10.45 1.80 9.46
C ASP A 38 -9.03 2.40 9.55
N GLU A 39 -8.03 1.60 9.96
CA GLU A 39 -6.67 2.07 10.20
C GLU A 39 -5.81 2.21 8.94
N PHE A 40 -6.26 1.74 7.77
CA PHE A 40 -5.52 1.95 6.53
C PHE A 40 -5.93 3.24 5.83
N GLN A 41 -5.03 3.76 5.01
CA GLN A 41 -5.23 4.93 4.16
C GLN A 41 -5.05 4.53 2.70
N ILE A 42 -5.71 5.27 1.80
CA ILE A 42 -5.43 5.16 0.38
C ILE A 42 -4.24 6.07 0.09
N ILE A 43 -3.30 5.57 -0.71
CA ILE A 43 -2.03 6.26 -0.94
C ILE A 43 -1.77 6.46 -2.43
N GLU A 44 -1.28 7.64 -2.79
CA GLU A 44 -0.65 7.91 -4.07
C GLU A 44 0.73 8.52 -3.87
N THR A 45 1.61 8.29 -4.84
CA THR A 45 2.94 8.90 -4.87
C THR A 45 3.15 9.50 -6.24
N MET A 46 3.33 10.81 -6.28
CA MET A 46 3.43 11.62 -7.49
C MET A 46 4.79 12.30 -7.56
N LYS A 47 5.31 12.51 -8.75
CA LYS A 47 6.49 13.34 -8.97
C LYS A 47 6.05 14.79 -9.19
N ILE A 48 6.67 15.73 -8.49
CA ILE A 48 6.62 17.15 -8.81
C ILE A 48 7.91 17.49 -9.56
N GLU A 49 7.76 18.07 -10.74
CA GLU A 49 8.87 18.50 -11.59
C GLU A 49 8.59 19.93 -12.08
N ASN A 50 9.52 20.83 -11.84
CA ASN A 50 9.39 22.26 -12.18
C ASN A 50 8.11 22.93 -11.65
N GLY A 51 7.63 22.47 -10.48
CA GLY A 51 6.41 22.97 -9.85
C GLY A 51 5.11 22.35 -10.37
N GLU A 52 5.18 21.42 -11.31
CA GLU A 52 4.02 20.71 -11.85
C GLU A 52 3.95 19.27 -11.33
N ILE A 53 2.74 18.80 -11.02
CA ILE A 53 2.52 17.42 -10.60
C ILE A 53 2.29 16.57 -11.84
N LEU A 54 3.20 15.62 -12.09
CA LEU A 54 3.07 14.73 -13.25
C LEU A 54 1.95 13.72 -13.04
N TYR A 55 1.14 13.50 -14.08
CA TYR A 55 0.02 12.53 -14.13
C TYR A 55 -0.98 12.70 -12.98
N GLN A 56 -1.22 13.95 -12.54
CA GLN A 56 -2.07 14.25 -11.40
C GLN A 56 -3.49 13.68 -11.56
N ASN A 57 -4.06 13.76 -12.75
CA ASN A 57 -5.42 13.30 -13.00
C ASN A 57 -5.53 11.78 -12.88
N GLU A 58 -4.59 11.03 -13.48
CA GLU A 58 -4.53 9.57 -13.45
C GLU A 58 -4.35 9.04 -12.02
N HIS A 59 -3.53 9.71 -11.23
CA HIS A 59 -3.35 9.39 -9.82
C HIS A 59 -4.65 9.60 -9.03
N PHE A 60 -5.34 10.71 -9.21
CA PHE A 60 -6.60 10.96 -8.51
C PHE A 60 -7.75 10.09 -9.01
N GLU A 61 -7.81 9.76 -10.29
CA GLU A 61 -8.79 8.79 -10.80
C GLU A 61 -8.62 7.42 -10.15
N ARG A 62 -7.36 6.92 -10.03
CA ARG A 62 -7.07 5.67 -9.33
C ARG A 62 -7.44 5.75 -7.86
N MET A 63 -7.10 6.84 -7.17
CA MET A 63 -7.45 7.07 -5.77
C MET A 63 -8.97 7.12 -5.58
N GLN A 64 -9.71 7.77 -6.46
CA GLN A 64 -11.16 7.84 -6.42
C GLN A 64 -11.82 6.47 -6.64
N LYS A 65 -11.30 5.66 -7.57
CA LYS A 65 -11.77 4.27 -7.79
C LYS A 65 -11.57 3.44 -6.51
N THR A 66 -10.39 3.55 -5.89
CA THR A 66 -10.08 2.88 -4.62
C THR A 66 -10.97 3.39 -3.49
N ALA A 67 -11.18 4.69 -3.38
CA ALA A 67 -12.05 5.30 -2.38
C ALA A 67 -13.50 4.82 -2.50
N LYS A 68 -14.02 4.73 -3.72
CA LYS A 68 -15.35 4.19 -4.00
C LYS A 68 -15.46 2.72 -3.56
N HIS A 69 -14.43 1.91 -3.84
CA HIS A 69 -14.43 0.49 -3.49
C HIS A 69 -14.49 0.28 -1.96
N PHE A 70 -13.64 0.98 -1.21
CA PHE A 70 -13.54 0.86 0.25
C PHE A 70 -14.47 1.81 1.04
N CYS A 71 -15.38 2.51 0.35
CA CYS A 71 -16.32 3.44 0.96
C CYS A 71 -15.66 4.59 1.74
N PHE A 72 -14.55 5.13 1.22
CA PHE A 72 -13.93 6.35 1.70
C PHE A 72 -14.65 7.58 1.12
N LYS A 73 -14.73 8.65 1.90
CA LYS A 73 -15.16 9.94 1.37
C LYS A 73 -14.04 10.48 0.48
N PHE A 74 -14.39 10.94 -0.72
CA PHE A 74 -13.41 11.49 -1.67
C PHE A 74 -13.95 12.77 -2.30
N GLU A 75 -13.20 13.83 -2.11
CA GLU A 75 -13.34 15.08 -2.85
C GLU A 75 -11.94 15.49 -3.28
N LYS A 76 -11.74 15.73 -4.59
CA LYS A 76 -10.39 16.01 -5.11
C LYS A 76 -9.79 17.24 -4.43
N PRO A 77 -8.67 17.12 -3.73
CA PRO A 77 -8.09 18.23 -2.98
C PRO A 77 -7.32 19.17 -3.88
N THR A 78 -7.17 20.42 -3.43
CA THR A 78 -6.12 21.31 -3.94
C THR A 78 -4.81 20.96 -3.26
N ILE A 79 -3.77 20.67 -4.03
CA ILE A 79 -2.45 20.33 -3.49
C ILE A 79 -1.61 21.61 -3.38
N PRO A 80 -1.12 21.95 -2.18
CA PRO A 80 -0.17 23.07 -2.04
C PRO A 80 1.20 22.66 -2.58
N ILE A 81 1.70 23.35 -3.60
CA ILE A 81 3.03 23.11 -4.15
C ILE A 81 4.06 23.75 -3.24
N GLN A 82 4.80 22.96 -2.48
CA GLN A 82 5.82 23.42 -1.53
C GLN A 82 7.23 23.40 -2.10
N LYS A 83 7.49 22.54 -3.09
CA LYS A 83 8.82 22.34 -3.71
C LYS A 83 8.68 22.12 -5.20
N ALA A 84 9.56 22.72 -5.98
CA ALA A 84 9.55 22.60 -7.43
C ALA A 84 9.90 21.19 -7.93
N ASN A 85 10.79 20.47 -7.21
CA ASN A 85 11.21 19.13 -7.60
C ASN A 85 11.26 18.23 -6.36
N CYS A 86 10.30 17.32 -6.26
CA CYS A 86 10.22 16.36 -5.15
C CYS A 86 9.25 15.20 -5.45
N MET A 87 9.24 14.23 -4.56
CA MET A 87 8.17 13.22 -4.49
C MET A 87 7.11 13.70 -3.51
N LEU A 88 5.88 13.71 -3.95
CA LEU A 88 4.70 13.97 -3.14
C LEU A 88 3.97 12.67 -2.84
N ARG A 89 3.84 12.35 -1.58
CA ARG A 89 3.00 11.26 -1.11
C ARG A 89 1.69 11.84 -0.59
N VAL A 90 0.58 11.37 -1.15
CA VAL A 90 -0.78 11.78 -0.80
C VAL A 90 -1.45 10.62 -0.09
N LEU A 91 -1.99 10.88 1.08
CA LEU A 91 -2.69 9.91 1.92
C LEU A 91 -4.13 10.38 2.11
N LEU A 92 -5.08 9.50 1.83
CA LEU A 92 -6.51 9.76 2.05
C LEU A 92 -7.01 8.91 3.21
N LYS A 93 -7.56 9.57 4.23
CA LYS A 93 -8.26 8.95 5.35
C LYS A 93 -9.71 8.64 5.00
N LYS A 94 -10.33 7.74 5.73
CA LYS A 94 -11.72 7.30 5.46
C LYS A 94 -12.74 8.43 5.61
N ASP A 95 -12.49 9.39 6.48
CA ASP A 95 -13.32 10.58 6.68
C ASP A 95 -13.22 11.63 5.54
N GLY A 96 -12.32 11.41 4.57
CA GLY A 96 -12.08 12.29 3.43
C GLY A 96 -10.94 13.28 3.64
N LYS A 97 -10.25 13.25 4.78
CA LYS A 97 -9.10 14.12 5.03
C LYS A 97 -7.87 13.64 4.28
N PHE A 98 -7.09 14.59 3.78
CA PHE A 98 -5.83 14.35 3.09
C PHE A 98 -4.65 14.79 3.94
N ASP A 99 -3.60 13.95 3.92
CA ASP A 99 -2.27 14.32 4.40
C ASP A 99 -1.29 14.35 3.19
N PHE A 100 -0.37 15.32 3.19
CA PHE A 100 0.62 15.52 2.13
C PHE A 100 2.04 15.46 2.69
N GLU A 101 2.84 14.52 2.19
CA GLU A 101 4.24 14.35 2.59
C GLU A 101 5.15 14.65 1.40
N TYR A 102 6.05 15.63 1.55
CA TYR A 102 7.03 16.02 0.53
C TYR A 102 8.39 15.42 0.84
N LYS A 103 8.93 14.60 -0.06
CA LYS A 103 10.21 13.89 0.10
C LYS A 103 11.16 14.26 -1.01
N ASN A 104 12.43 14.43 -0.66
CA ASN A 104 13.47 14.63 -1.68
C ASN A 104 13.58 13.38 -2.58
N MET A 105 13.88 13.60 -3.85
CA MET A 105 13.99 12.52 -4.85
C MET A 105 15.26 11.67 -4.72
N VAL A 106 16.20 12.08 -3.85
CA VAL A 106 17.48 11.36 -3.69
C VAL A 106 17.24 10.03 -2.99
N SER A 107 17.45 8.94 -3.71
CA SER A 107 17.49 7.60 -3.12
C SER A 107 18.82 7.40 -2.40
N LYS A 108 18.77 7.08 -1.12
CA LYS A 108 19.96 6.67 -0.35
C LYS A 108 20.35 5.21 -0.59
N ASN A 109 19.46 4.43 -1.18
CA ASN A 109 19.70 3.01 -1.42
C ASN A 109 20.55 2.85 -2.69
N GLN A 110 21.78 2.36 -2.52
CA GLN A 110 22.72 2.08 -3.60
C GLN A 110 22.77 0.62 -4.01
N SER A 111 22.00 -0.25 -3.36
CA SER A 111 21.93 -1.67 -3.73
C SER A 111 21.38 -1.82 -5.15
N LYS A 112 21.97 -2.71 -5.93
CA LYS A 112 21.49 -3.11 -7.26
C LYS A 112 20.89 -4.53 -7.24
N LYS A 113 20.78 -5.14 -6.06
CA LYS A 113 20.28 -6.51 -5.91
C LYS A 113 18.77 -6.49 -5.87
N ILE A 114 18.14 -7.31 -6.69
CA ILE A 114 16.72 -7.63 -6.64
C ILE A 114 16.59 -9.04 -6.07
N ALA A 115 15.68 -9.22 -5.12
CA ALA A 115 15.35 -10.52 -4.55
C ALA A 115 14.02 -11.03 -5.12
N ILE A 116 13.85 -12.34 -5.12
CA ILE A 116 12.55 -12.99 -5.32
C ILE A 116 11.99 -13.28 -3.93
N SER A 117 10.75 -12.88 -3.68
CA SER A 117 10.10 -13.12 -2.41
C SER A 117 9.78 -14.61 -2.22
N PRO A 118 10.01 -15.18 -1.02
CA PRO A 118 9.48 -16.48 -0.67
C PRO A 118 7.97 -16.43 -0.39
N ILE A 119 7.40 -15.24 -0.20
CA ILE A 119 5.97 -15.06 0.07
C ILE A 119 5.21 -15.15 -1.24
N VAL A 120 4.28 -16.10 -1.31
CA VAL A 120 3.35 -16.27 -2.42
C VAL A 120 2.12 -15.41 -2.16
N GLN A 121 1.79 -14.52 -3.09
CA GLN A 121 0.61 -13.66 -2.98
C GLN A 121 -0.65 -14.43 -3.43
N ASP A 122 -1.71 -14.34 -2.64
CA ASP A 122 -3.03 -14.88 -3.03
C ASP A 122 -3.71 -13.93 -4.02
N SER A 123 -3.88 -14.37 -5.27
CA SER A 123 -4.53 -13.58 -6.32
C SER A 123 -5.98 -13.17 -5.98
N LYS A 124 -6.59 -13.77 -4.97
CA LYS A 124 -7.93 -13.40 -4.48
C LYS A 124 -7.90 -12.28 -3.44
N ASN A 125 -6.71 -11.91 -2.95
CA ASN A 125 -6.58 -10.80 -2.00
C ASN A 125 -6.83 -9.47 -2.71
N GLU A 126 -7.97 -8.84 -2.43
CA GLU A 126 -8.36 -7.58 -3.06
C GLU A 126 -7.36 -6.43 -2.82
N PHE A 127 -6.64 -6.42 -1.69
CA PHE A 127 -5.66 -5.38 -1.39
C PHE A 127 -4.46 -5.35 -2.35
N LEU A 128 -4.22 -6.40 -3.12
CA LEU A 128 -3.20 -6.40 -4.18
C LEU A 128 -3.59 -5.49 -5.36
N TYR A 129 -4.89 -5.26 -5.56
CA TYR A 129 -5.41 -4.47 -6.69
C TYR A 129 -5.60 -3.00 -6.36
N TYR A 130 -5.41 -2.62 -5.09
CA TYR A 130 -5.64 -1.26 -4.62
C TYR A 130 -4.42 -0.69 -3.89
N LYS A 131 -4.09 0.57 -4.20
CA LYS A 131 -2.94 1.24 -3.63
C LYS A 131 -3.28 1.82 -2.24
N THR A 132 -3.06 1.01 -1.20
CA THR A 132 -3.34 1.36 0.20
C THR A 132 -2.08 1.29 1.07
N THR A 133 -2.17 1.76 2.31
CA THR A 133 -1.11 1.58 3.30
C THR A 133 -1.13 0.20 3.96
N TYR A 134 -2.20 -0.57 3.76
CA TYR A 134 -2.27 -1.94 4.26
C TYR A 134 -1.53 -2.90 3.33
N ARG A 135 -0.26 -3.19 3.67
CA ARG A 135 0.67 -4.01 2.87
C ARG A 135 1.52 -4.91 3.75
N PRO A 136 0.91 -5.80 4.54
CA PRO A 136 1.65 -6.62 5.51
C PRO A 136 2.72 -7.51 4.84
N TYR A 137 2.46 -8.00 3.64
CA TYR A 137 3.37 -8.87 2.88
C TYR A 137 4.64 -8.17 2.37
N PHE A 138 4.71 -6.83 2.41
CA PHE A 138 5.92 -6.08 2.04
C PHE A 138 6.77 -5.65 3.24
N TYR A 139 6.38 -5.97 4.45
CA TYR A 139 7.07 -5.49 5.65
C TYR A 139 8.56 -5.85 5.64
N ASP A 140 8.86 -7.13 5.45
CA ASP A 140 10.25 -7.62 5.43
C ASP A 140 11.04 -7.03 4.26
N SER A 141 10.44 -6.93 3.08
CA SER A 141 11.04 -6.28 1.92
C SER A 141 11.44 -4.84 2.24
N PHE A 142 10.57 -4.07 2.89
CA PHE A 142 10.87 -2.69 3.27
C PHE A 142 12.00 -2.58 4.30
N GLN A 143 12.12 -3.52 5.24
CA GLN A 143 13.24 -3.55 6.19
C GLN A 143 14.55 -3.84 5.46
N ARG A 144 14.59 -4.84 4.59
CA ARG A 144 15.78 -5.18 3.80
C ARG A 144 16.21 -4.05 2.86
N ILE A 145 15.25 -3.37 2.23
CA ILE A 145 15.51 -2.18 1.41
C ILE A 145 16.06 -1.03 2.25
N LYS A 146 15.49 -0.78 3.43
CA LYS A 146 15.94 0.27 4.35
C LYS A 146 17.37 0.03 4.83
N ASN A 147 17.74 -1.23 5.07
CA ASN A 147 19.08 -1.64 5.46
C ASN A 147 20.07 -1.64 4.30
N GLY A 148 19.63 -1.41 3.05
CA GLY A 148 20.48 -1.41 1.87
C GLY A 148 20.89 -2.80 1.38
N GLU A 149 20.25 -3.87 1.87
CA GLU A 149 20.54 -5.26 1.49
C GLU A 149 20.10 -5.56 0.07
N ILE A 150 18.93 -5.02 -0.31
CA ILE A 150 18.31 -5.17 -1.65
C ILE A 150 17.84 -3.82 -2.17
N PHE A 151 17.71 -3.71 -3.49
CA PHE A 151 17.05 -2.57 -4.12
C PHE A 151 15.53 -2.73 -4.08
N ASP A 152 15.04 -3.92 -4.44
CA ASP A 152 13.62 -4.28 -4.45
C ASP A 152 13.43 -5.78 -4.29
N GLU A 153 12.21 -6.21 -4.02
CA GLU A 153 11.81 -7.60 -3.97
C GLU A 153 10.59 -7.80 -4.87
N ILE A 154 10.63 -8.82 -5.73
CA ILE A 154 9.56 -9.16 -6.67
C ILE A 154 8.75 -10.34 -6.16
N PHE A 155 7.45 -10.29 -6.42
CA PHE A 155 6.48 -11.25 -5.90
C PHE A 155 5.80 -12.02 -7.01
N PHE A 156 5.39 -13.23 -6.68
CA PHE A 156 4.61 -14.12 -7.54
C PHE A 156 3.35 -14.56 -6.82
N ASN A 157 2.30 -14.87 -7.58
CA ASN A 157 1.08 -15.43 -7.03
C ASN A 157 1.15 -16.98 -6.97
N GLU A 158 0.08 -17.59 -6.46
CA GLU A 158 -0.06 -19.04 -6.33
C GLU A 158 -0.03 -19.82 -7.67
N LYS A 159 -0.13 -19.10 -8.78
CA LYS A 159 -0.01 -19.69 -10.14
C LYS A 159 1.38 -19.53 -10.74
N GLY A 160 2.32 -18.92 -10.00
CA GLY A 160 3.65 -18.61 -10.48
C GLY A 160 3.69 -17.41 -11.44
N GLU A 161 2.65 -16.60 -11.48
CA GLU A 161 2.60 -15.38 -12.28
C GLU A 161 3.27 -14.23 -11.51
N LEU A 162 4.12 -13.47 -12.20
CA LEU A 162 4.73 -12.26 -11.67
C LEU A 162 3.66 -11.21 -11.38
N THR A 163 3.63 -10.70 -10.15
CA THR A 163 2.62 -9.73 -9.70
C THR A 163 3.18 -8.31 -9.65
N GLU A 164 4.10 -8.03 -8.75
CA GLU A 164 4.61 -6.68 -8.53
C GLU A 164 5.98 -6.67 -7.84
N GLY A 165 6.64 -5.54 -7.84
CA GLY A 165 7.74 -5.23 -6.94
C GLY A 165 7.23 -4.57 -5.65
N SER A 166 7.97 -4.70 -4.55
CA SER A 166 7.55 -4.10 -3.26
C SER A 166 7.45 -2.57 -3.32
N ARG A 167 8.22 -1.93 -4.21
CA ARG A 167 8.21 -0.47 -4.41
C ARG A 167 8.31 0.00 -5.85
N SER A 168 8.82 -0.82 -6.76
CA SER A 168 9.10 -0.45 -8.16
C SER A 168 8.04 -1.02 -9.11
N ASN A 169 7.82 -0.34 -10.22
CA ASN A 169 7.11 -0.92 -11.35
C ASN A 169 8.03 -1.92 -12.07
N ILE A 170 7.45 -2.99 -12.58
CA ILE A 170 8.14 -3.98 -13.39
C ILE A 170 7.70 -3.79 -14.84
N VAL A 171 8.67 -3.71 -15.74
CA VAL A 171 8.43 -3.62 -17.19
C VAL A 171 9.09 -4.83 -17.84
N LEU A 172 8.32 -5.59 -18.60
CA LEU A 172 8.79 -6.71 -19.41
C LEU A 172 8.92 -6.24 -20.86
N GLN A 173 10.04 -6.54 -21.48
CA GLN A 173 10.31 -6.29 -22.90
C GLN A 173 10.32 -7.61 -23.68
#